data_f340d608cacdcbc241ab685a2107fa0a
#
_entry.id   f340d608cacdcbc241ab685a2107fa0a
#
_cell.length_a   1.000
_cell.length_b   1.000
_cell.length_c   1.000
_cell.angle_alpha   90.00
_cell.angle_beta   90.00
_cell.angle_gamma   90.00
#
_symmetry.space_group_name_H-M   'P 1'
#
loop_
_entity.id
_entity.type
_entity.pdbx_description
1 polymer ?
#
loop_
_entity_poly.entity_id
_entity_poly.type
_entity_poly.pdbx_seq_one_letter_code
_entity_poly.pdbx_strand_id
1 'polypeptide(L)'
;AQDLRIAIANVQIAHAQFAVQRAQLFPQVDLGGAATESQSRAATTGANSVASSDRQVSRDFGLNIGFSAFELDLFGRLRSLTHAAQDQYFASEAGARAARLTLVGEVADAYLTLATDRTLLAIASDTETSAQKTIDLTSALLKGGVAPRSDLAAAKTILDQARSDRAFLTTQVAQDRNALELLVGAPVPDADLPASIESVDGLLGETPAGLDSRILLRRPDVVQAEYQLKATNAQIGAARAAFFPTISLTALAGLASPALAGLFAGASNTWQLGGAVAQPLFDGGARAGGLAGAKGQRNLALAQYQQAIQIAFREVADALARRGTIKDQLASDTDLESAATDSFNLEWARYREGIDPYLNSLIAQRTLYTARQTLAATRFAQATNLTALYQTLGGDQLIDDMAPPKPAKGRG
;
A
#
# COMPACT_ATOMS: atom_id res chain seq x y z
N ALA A 1 -7.64 -8.06 1.26
CA ALA A 1 -8.85 -7.25 0.92
C ALA A 1 -9.09 -6.07 1.88
N GLN A 2 -8.70 -6.15 3.17
CA GLN A 2 -8.91 -5.03 4.11
C GLN A 2 -8.01 -3.83 3.80
N ASP A 3 -6.77 -4.04 3.37
CA ASP A 3 -5.82 -2.96 3.06
C ASP A 3 -6.33 -2.08 1.90
N LEU A 4 -6.99 -2.69 0.91
CA LEU A 4 -7.64 -1.92 -0.15
C LEU A 4 -8.83 -1.09 0.36
N ARG A 5 -9.61 -1.62 1.34
CA ARG A 5 -10.70 -0.84 1.97
C ARG A 5 -10.15 0.34 2.78
N ILE A 6 -9.04 0.13 3.49
CA ILE A 6 -8.33 1.21 4.20
C ILE A 6 -7.86 2.27 3.20
N ALA A 7 -7.24 1.86 2.09
CA ALA A 7 -6.79 2.80 1.07
C ALA A 7 -7.95 3.60 0.45
N ILE A 8 -9.09 2.96 0.14
CA ILE A 8 -10.31 3.63 -0.35
C ILE A 8 -10.87 4.61 0.68
N ALA A 9 -10.90 4.23 1.98
CA ALA A 9 -11.34 5.12 3.05
C ALA A 9 -10.44 6.36 3.17
N ASN A 10 -9.12 6.20 3.01
CA ASN A 10 -8.18 7.33 2.99
C ASN A 10 -8.44 8.27 1.81
N VAL A 11 -8.84 7.75 0.63
CA VAL A 11 -9.26 8.58 -0.51
C VAL A 11 -10.51 9.38 -0.16
N GLN A 12 -11.50 8.76 0.50
CA GLN A 12 -12.72 9.46 0.93
C GLN A 12 -12.42 10.56 1.95
N ILE A 13 -11.53 10.30 2.91
CA ILE A 13 -11.08 11.30 3.89
C ILE A 13 -10.38 12.47 3.18
N ALA A 14 -9.45 12.21 2.28
CA ALA A 14 -8.73 13.25 1.55
C ALA A 14 -9.67 14.07 0.64
N HIS A 15 -10.63 13.43 -0.01
CA HIS A 15 -11.68 14.12 -0.78
C HIS A 15 -12.54 15.03 0.10
N ALA A 16 -12.94 14.57 1.28
CA ALA A 16 -13.71 15.39 2.23
C ALA A 16 -12.88 16.59 2.75
N GLN A 17 -11.59 16.38 3.03
CA GLN A 17 -10.66 17.45 3.44
C GLN A 17 -10.49 18.48 2.32
N PHE A 18 -10.37 18.06 1.07
CA PHE A 18 -10.36 18.96 -0.08
C PHE A 18 -11.67 19.76 -0.18
N ALA A 19 -12.83 19.12 0.02
CA ALA A 19 -14.12 19.82 0.00
C ALA A 19 -14.21 20.86 1.12
N VAL A 20 -13.77 20.55 2.33
CA VAL A 20 -13.69 21.49 3.48
C VAL A 20 -12.76 22.66 3.16
N GLN A 21 -11.56 22.39 2.61
CA GLN A 21 -10.62 23.43 2.24
C GLN A 21 -11.16 24.34 1.12
N ARG A 22 -11.80 23.75 0.12
CA ARG A 22 -12.45 24.49 -0.98
C ARG A 22 -13.61 25.34 -0.50
N ALA A 23 -14.36 24.89 0.52
CA ALA A 23 -15.46 25.65 1.10
C ALA A 23 -14.99 26.99 1.70
N GLN A 24 -13.73 27.11 2.14
CA GLN A 24 -13.16 28.37 2.65
C GLN A 24 -13.03 29.45 1.58
N LEU A 25 -13.17 29.12 0.28
CA LEU A 25 -13.23 30.10 -0.80
C LEU A 25 -14.59 30.81 -0.89
N PHE A 26 -15.59 30.39 -0.15
CA PHE A 26 -16.94 30.94 -0.13
C PHE A 26 -17.28 31.44 1.26
N PRO A 27 -18.13 32.50 1.36
CA PRO A 27 -18.56 32.98 2.67
C PRO A 27 -19.42 31.92 3.38
N GLN A 28 -19.14 31.71 4.66
CA GLN A 28 -19.96 30.90 5.53
C GLN A 28 -21.08 31.75 6.11
N VAL A 29 -22.32 31.42 5.79
CA VAL A 29 -23.48 32.15 6.27
C VAL A 29 -24.05 31.46 7.50
N ASP A 30 -24.05 32.18 8.61
CA ASP A 30 -24.52 31.73 9.90
C ASP A 30 -25.79 32.45 10.34
N LEU A 31 -26.66 31.76 11.07
CA LEU A 31 -27.74 32.35 11.83
C LEU A 31 -27.32 32.37 13.29
N GLY A 32 -27.17 33.55 13.85
CA GLY A 32 -26.77 33.74 15.24
C GLY A 32 -27.85 34.43 16.08
N GLY A 33 -28.06 33.96 17.29
CA GLY A 33 -28.87 34.62 18.30
C GLY A 33 -28.04 34.98 19.53
N ALA A 34 -28.15 36.17 20.05
CA ALA A 34 -27.45 36.63 21.25
C ALA A 34 -28.40 37.34 22.22
N ALA A 35 -28.22 37.06 23.50
CA ALA A 35 -28.87 37.81 24.58
C ALA A 35 -27.77 38.24 25.56
N THR A 36 -27.57 39.53 25.71
CA THR A 36 -26.51 40.07 26.56
C THR A 36 -27.15 41.01 27.60
N GLU A 37 -26.82 40.82 28.84
CA GLU A 37 -27.12 41.77 29.92
C GLU A 37 -25.81 42.27 30.47
N SER A 38 -25.61 43.59 30.42
CA SER A 38 -24.40 44.22 30.92
C SER A 38 -24.76 45.33 31.93
N GLN A 39 -23.99 45.42 33.01
CA GLN A 39 -24.11 46.44 34.01
C GLN A 39 -22.83 47.31 33.96
N SER A 40 -23.01 48.60 33.64
CA SER A 40 -21.95 49.61 33.68
C SER A 40 -22.20 50.62 34.75
N ARG A 41 -21.10 51.14 35.38
CA ARG A 41 -21.16 52.36 36.18
C ARG A 41 -20.92 53.55 35.23
N ALA A 42 -21.85 54.47 35.21
CA ALA A 42 -21.64 55.72 34.48
C ALA A 42 -20.56 56.53 35.26
N ALA A 43 -19.37 56.65 34.66
CA ALA A 43 -18.34 57.57 35.11
C ALA A 43 -18.66 58.95 34.49
N THR A 44 -19.30 59.83 35.23
CA THR A 44 -19.46 61.23 34.81
C THR A 44 -18.15 61.97 35.05
N THR A 45 -17.41 62.26 33.99
CA THR A 45 -16.26 63.14 33.96
C THR A 45 -16.78 64.59 33.71
N GLY A 46 -17.18 65.25 34.78
CA GLY A 46 -17.55 66.65 34.74
C GLY A 46 -17.35 67.28 36.10
N ALA A 47 -16.64 68.41 36.16
CA ALA A 47 -16.15 69.07 37.40
C ALA A 47 -17.27 69.59 38.35
N ASN A 48 -18.56 69.37 38.08
CA ASN A 48 -19.71 69.82 38.89
C ASN A 48 -20.86 68.81 39.00
N SER A 49 -20.66 67.52 38.79
CA SER A 49 -21.73 66.53 38.93
C SER A 49 -21.62 65.77 40.25
N VAL A 50 -22.69 65.83 41.05
CA VAL A 50 -22.90 64.99 42.21
C VAL A 50 -22.83 63.55 41.75
N ALA A 51 -21.91 62.75 42.29
CA ALA A 51 -21.74 61.35 41.93
C ALA A 51 -23.02 60.56 42.20
N SER A 52 -23.89 60.42 41.18
CA SER A 52 -24.99 59.51 41.22
C SER A 52 -24.40 58.11 40.92
N SER A 53 -24.48 57.19 41.88
CA SER A 53 -24.09 55.80 41.71
C SER A 53 -25.15 54.99 40.94
N ASP A 54 -25.64 55.56 39.83
CA ASP A 54 -26.65 54.84 39.06
C ASP A 54 -26.00 53.70 38.28
N ARG A 55 -26.36 52.48 38.66
CA ARG A 55 -26.08 51.27 37.91
C ARG A 55 -26.99 51.19 36.72
N GLN A 56 -26.49 51.43 35.54
CA GLN A 56 -27.22 51.26 34.31
C GLN A 56 -27.10 49.79 33.86
N VAL A 57 -28.24 49.08 33.82
CA VAL A 57 -28.33 47.74 33.24
C VAL A 57 -28.80 47.92 31.79
N SER A 58 -28.00 47.52 30.85
CA SER A 58 -28.32 47.40 29.41
C SER A 58 -28.60 45.96 29.09
N ARG A 59 -29.68 45.73 28.40
CA ARG A 59 -30.09 44.43 27.81
C ARG A 59 -30.13 44.54 26.32
N ASP A 60 -29.51 43.62 25.64
CA ASP A 60 -29.50 43.60 24.18
C ASP A 60 -29.86 42.16 23.73
N PHE A 61 -30.93 42.04 22.97
CA PHE A 61 -31.37 40.83 22.30
C PHE A 61 -31.13 41.02 20.82
N GLY A 62 -30.45 40.05 20.15
CA GLY A 62 -30.15 40.12 18.74
C GLY A 62 -30.38 38.76 18.05
N LEU A 63 -30.89 38.82 16.84
CA LEU A 63 -30.93 37.70 15.90
C LEU A 63 -30.34 38.23 14.59
N ASN A 64 -29.32 37.58 14.07
CA ASN A 64 -28.66 37.98 12.85
C ASN A 64 -28.41 36.80 11.91
N ILE A 65 -28.40 37.04 10.62
CA ILE A 65 -27.99 36.14 9.57
C ILE A 65 -26.96 36.84 8.68
N GLY A 66 -25.93 36.13 8.28
CA GLY A 66 -24.87 36.65 7.41
C GLY A 66 -23.55 35.98 7.63
N PHE A 67 -22.50 36.63 7.16
CA PHE A 67 -21.14 36.14 7.33
C PHE A 67 -20.28 37.21 8.02
N SER A 68 -19.34 36.73 8.86
CA SER A 68 -18.39 37.60 9.53
C SER A 68 -16.96 37.20 9.14
N ALA A 69 -16.10 38.20 8.93
CA ALA A 69 -14.68 38.03 8.65
C ALA A 69 -14.36 37.10 7.47
N PHE A 70 -15.20 37.05 6.43
CA PHE A 70 -14.91 36.32 5.20
C PHE A 70 -13.64 36.87 4.55
N GLU A 71 -12.58 36.05 4.43
CA GLU A 71 -11.30 36.43 3.83
C GLU A 71 -11.42 36.53 2.30
N LEU A 72 -11.16 37.74 1.76
CA LEU A 72 -11.03 37.95 0.32
C LEU A 72 -9.61 37.51 -0.12
N ASP A 73 -9.52 36.38 -0.83
CA ASP A 73 -8.23 35.76 -1.23
C ASP A 73 -7.59 36.53 -2.42
N LEU A 74 -7.15 37.76 -2.19
CA LEU A 74 -6.50 38.57 -3.23
C LEU A 74 -5.06 38.06 -3.50
N PHE A 75 -4.40 37.55 -2.50
CA PHE A 75 -3.00 37.09 -2.57
C PHE A 75 -2.85 35.58 -2.80
N GLY A 76 -3.94 34.83 -2.94
CA GLY A 76 -3.94 33.43 -3.30
C GLY A 76 -3.60 32.47 -2.14
N ARG A 77 -3.75 32.90 -0.88
CA ARG A 77 -3.51 32.04 0.28
C ARG A 77 -4.48 30.86 0.32
N LEU A 78 -5.78 31.13 0.25
CA LEU A 78 -6.81 30.10 0.30
C LEU A 78 -6.80 29.23 -0.97
N ARG A 79 -6.58 29.83 -2.14
CA ARG A 79 -6.41 29.09 -3.40
C ARG A 79 -5.20 28.14 -3.33
N SER A 80 -4.07 28.60 -2.81
CA SER A 80 -2.88 27.75 -2.65
C SER A 80 -3.12 26.59 -1.69
N LEU A 81 -3.81 26.80 -0.58
CA LEU A 81 -4.19 25.74 0.36
C LEU A 81 -5.19 24.76 -0.27
N THR A 82 -6.13 25.27 -1.09
CA THR A 82 -7.09 24.43 -1.81
C THR A 82 -6.39 23.56 -2.86
N HIS A 83 -5.41 24.10 -3.60
CA HIS A 83 -4.58 23.32 -4.51
C HIS A 83 -3.75 22.27 -3.77
N ALA A 84 -3.17 22.63 -2.60
CA ALA A 84 -2.45 21.66 -1.79
C ALA A 84 -3.34 20.50 -1.35
N ALA A 85 -4.55 20.78 -0.89
CA ALA A 85 -5.53 19.76 -0.51
C ALA A 85 -6.00 18.91 -1.70
N GLN A 86 -6.16 19.52 -2.89
CA GLN A 86 -6.49 18.80 -4.12
C GLN A 86 -5.37 17.84 -4.54
N ASP A 87 -4.11 18.31 -4.53
CA ASP A 87 -2.97 17.47 -4.86
C ASP A 87 -2.80 16.33 -3.82
N GLN A 88 -3.09 16.59 -2.54
CA GLN A 88 -3.11 15.54 -1.51
C GLN A 88 -4.21 14.51 -1.77
N TYR A 89 -5.38 14.92 -2.26
CA TYR A 89 -6.43 14.02 -2.69
C TYR A 89 -5.96 13.15 -3.87
N PHE A 90 -5.35 13.71 -4.91
CA PHE A 90 -4.79 12.95 -6.03
C PHE A 90 -3.64 12.01 -5.60
N ALA A 91 -2.82 12.43 -4.63
CA ALA A 91 -1.83 11.57 -4.04
C ALA A 91 -2.48 10.34 -3.37
N SER A 92 -3.59 10.53 -2.64
CA SER A 92 -4.32 9.42 -2.02
C SER A 92 -4.96 8.46 -3.03
N GLU A 93 -5.47 8.98 -4.16
CA GLU A 93 -5.98 8.14 -5.26
C GLU A 93 -4.86 7.29 -5.89
N ALA A 94 -3.70 7.89 -6.12
CA ALA A 94 -2.53 7.17 -6.61
C ALA A 94 -2.06 6.11 -5.59
N GLY A 95 -2.07 6.44 -4.29
CA GLY A 95 -1.79 5.51 -3.20
C GLY A 95 -2.76 4.32 -3.15
N ALA A 96 -4.05 4.55 -3.41
CA ALA A 96 -5.03 3.46 -3.48
C ALA A 96 -4.78 2.53 -4.68
N ARG A 97 -4.34 3.07 -5.82
CA ARG A 97 -3.91 2.26 -6.97
C ARG A 97 -2.64 1.46 -6.66
N ALA A 98 -1.67 2.07 -5.97
CA ALA A 98 -0.48 1.36 -5.50
C ALA A 98 -0.85 0.21 -4.55
N ALA A 99 -1.70 0.46 -3.55
CA ALA A 99 -2.18 -0.56 -2.63
C ALA A 99 -2.91 -1.73 -3.33
N ARG A 100 -3.71 -1.42 -4.38
CA ARG A 100 -4.34 -2.46 -5.19
C ARG A 100 -3.29 -3.32 -5.92
N LEU A 101 -2.28 -2.70 -6.52
CA LEU A 101 -1.22 -3.41 -7.24
C LEU A 101 -0.40 -4.29 -6.29
N THR A 102 -0.07 -3.77 -5.10
CA THR A 102 0.60 -4.54 -4.05
C THR A 102 -0.24 -5.75 -3.62
N LEU A 103 -1.54 -5.56 -3.35
CA LEU A 103 -2.43 -6.66 -2.97
C LEU A 103 -2.51 -7.75 -4.05
N VAL A 104 -2.58 -7.38 -5.34
CA VAL A 104 -2.57 -8.35 -6.44
C VAL A 104 -1.31 -9.19 -6.42
N GLY A 105 -0.14 -8.57 -6.18
CA GLY A 105 1.11 -9.29 -6.07
C GLY A 105 1.18 -10.18 -4.82
N GLU A 106 0.76 -9.69 -3.66
CA GLU A 106 0.73 -10.48 -2.42
C GLU A 106 -0.17 -11.71 -2.56
N VAL A 107 -1.34 -11.58 -3.22
CA VAL A 107 -2.21 -12.72 -3.51
C VAL A 107 -1.53 -13.70 -4.46
N ALA A 108 -0.86 -13.22 -5.51
CA ALA A 108 -0.12 -14.07 -6.43
C ALA A 108 1.03 -14.81 -5.73
N ASP A 109 1.82 -14.11 -4.93
CA ASP A 109 2.93 -14.71 -4.18
C ASP A 109 2.45 -15.73 -3.14
N ALA A 110 1.36 -15.46 -2.43
CA ALA A 110 0.75 -16.42 -1.51
C ALA A 110 0.23 -17.67 -2.23
N TYR A 111 -0.37 -17.49 -3.42
CA TYR A 111 -0.82 -18.60 -4.27
C TYR A 111 0.35 -19.46 -4.77
N LEU A 112 1.43 -18.83 -5.20
CA LEU A 112 2.66 -19.51 -5.65
C LEU A 112 3.36 -20.23 -4.50
N THR A 113 3.38 -19.64 -3.30
CA THR A 113 3.94 -20.26 -2.10
C THR A 113 3.16 -21.53 -1.75
N LEU A 114 1.83 -21.45 -1.70
CA LEU A 114 0.98 -22.63 -1.47
C LEU A 114 1.20 -23.72 -2.54
N ALA A 115 1.35 -23.34 -3.82
CA ALA A 115 1.64 -24.27 -4.91
C ALA A 115 2.97 -25.01 -4.68
N THR A 116 4.00 -24.28 -4.27
CA THR A 116 5.32 -24.80 -4.01
C THR A 116 5.33 -25.75 -2.81
N ASP A 117 4.70 -25.35 -1.71
CA ASP A 117 4.67 -26.17 -0.48
C ASP A 117 3.84 -27.44 -0.67
N ARG A 118 2.82 -27.42 -1.53
CA ARG A 118 2.12 -28.65 -1.97
C ARG A 118 3.02 -29.57 -2.79
N THR A 119 3.83 -29.02 -3.68
CA THR A 119 4.83 -29.81 -4.44
C THR A 119 5.86 -30.42 -3.49
N LEU A 120 6.40 -29.64 -2.55
CA LEU A 120 7.35 -30.14 -1.56
C LEU A 120 6.73 -31.22 -0.65
N LEU A 121 5.47 -31.07 -0.27
CA LEU A 121 4.73 -32.07 0.50
C LEU A 121 4.56 -33.37 -0.27
N ALA A 122 4.26 -33.30 -1.57
CA ALA A 122 4.21 -34.48 -2.44
C ALA A 122 5.57 -35.17 -2.54
N ILE A 123 6.65 -34.41 -2.76
CA ILE A 123 8.03 -34.91 -2.80
C ILE A 123 8.41 -35.64 -1.47
N ALA A 124 8.06 -35.05 -0.34
CA ALA A 124 8.32 -35.65 0.97
C ALA A 124 7.51 -36.95 1.18
N SER A 125 6.24 -36.96 0.75
CA SER A 125 5.37 -38.14 0.83
C SER A 125 5.84 -39.29 -0.05
N ASP A 126 6.26 -38.97 -1.29
CA ASP A 126 6.85 -39.97 -2.21
C ASP A 126 8.16 -40.53 -1.69
N THR A 127 8.99 -39.65 -1.10
CA THR A 127 10.26 -40.08 -0.49
C THR A 127 10.01 -40.92 0.73
N GLU A 128 9.03 -40.63 1.58
CA GLU A 128 8.64 -41.49 2.72
C GLU A 128 8.22 -42.89 2.22
N THR A 129 7.37 -42.91 1.18
CA THR A 129 6.90 -44.18 0.58
C THR A 129 8.06 -45.00 0.04
N SER A 130 9.01 -44.40 -0.67
CA SER A 130 10.21 -45.06 -1.21
C SER A 130 11.13 -45.51 -0.11
N ALA A 131 11.39 -44.68 0.92
CA ALA A 131 12.22 -45.02 2.05
C ALA A 131 11.64 -46.19 2.88
N GLN A 132 10.32 -46.27 3.04
CA GLN A 132 9.67 -47.39 3.72
C GLN A 132 9.91 -48.71 2.96
N LYS A 133 9.78 -48.74 1.63
CA LYS A 133 10.10 -49.92 0.81
C LYS A 133 11.56 -50.33 0.96
N THR A 134 12.45 -49.37 1.06
CA THR A 134 13.88 -49.61 1.30
C THR A 134 14.13 -50.28 2.67
N ILE A 135 13.46 -49.79 3.72
CA ILE A 135 13.55 -50.37 5.05
C ILE A 135 13.03 -51.82 5.09
N ASP A 136 11.90 -52.07 4.41
CA ASP A 136 11.31 -53.40 4.37
C ASP A 136 12.26 -54.38 3.71
N LEU A 137 12.87 -54.02 2.54
CA LEU A 137 13.89 -54.81 1.88
C LEU A 137 15.14 -55.04 2.75
N THR A 138 15.73 -53.94 3.27
CA THR A 138 16.98 -54.01 4.06
C THR A 138 16.78 -54.79 5.35
N SER A 139 15.59 -54.68 5.96
CA SER A 139 15.21 -55.48 7.14
C SER A 139 15.14 -56.98 6.82
N ALA A 140 14.59 -57.37 5.65
CA ALA A 140 14.54 -58.71 5.18
C ALA A 140 15.97 -59.28 4.92
N LEU A 141 16.81 -58.50 4.25
CA LEU A 141 18.22 -58.84 3.99
C LEU A 141 19.03 -58.97 5.29
N LEU A 142 18.81 -58.13 6.27
CA LEU A 142 19.44 -58.23 7.60
C LEU A 142 19.02 -59.50 8.31
N LYS A 143 17.75 -59.87 8.31
CA LYS A 143 17.26 -61.14 8.88
C LYS A 143 17.83 -62.34 8.17
N GLY A 144 18.09 -62.27 6.88
CA GLY A 144 18.78 -63.28 6.09
C GLY A 144 20.31 -63.31 6.29
N GLY A 145 20.87 -62.40 7.07
CA GLY A 145 22.32 -62.32 7.31
C GLY A 145 23.12 -61.73 6.14
N VAL A 146 22.44 -61.10 5.16
CA VAL A 146 23.09 -60.59 3.94
C VAL A 146 23.44 -59.10 4.07
N ALA A 147 22.64 -58.31 4.78
CA ALA A 147 22.91 -56.88 4.99
C ALA A 147 23.39 -56.59 6.43
N PRO A 148 24.28 -55.63 6.63
CA PRO A 148 24.69 -55.18 7.96
C PRO A 148 23.61 -54.29 8.62
N ARG A 149 23.62 -54.22 9.94
CA ARG A 149 22.72 -53.36 10.73
C ARG A 149 22.87 -51.86 10.41
N SER A 150 24.07 -51.43 9.95
CA SER A 150 24.37 -50.08 9.53
C SER A 150 23.45 -49.60 8.37
N ASP A 151 23.17 -50.50 7.42
CA ASP A 151 22.36 -50.20 6.25
C ASP A 151 20.90 -49.92 6.66
N LEU A 152 20.36 -50.77 7.57
CA LEU A 152 19.02 -50.50 8.12
C LEU A 152 18.97 -49.20 8.93
N ALA A 153 20.02 -48.86 9.67
CA ALA A 153 20.10 -47.61 10.41
C ALA A 153 20.15 -46.40 9.44
N ALA A 154 20.95 -46.51 8.36
CA ALA A 154 21.02 -45.47 7.33
C ALA A 154 19.70 -45.29 6.57
N ALA A 155 19.00 -46.41 6.22
CA ALA A 155 17.66 -46.31 5.60
C ALA A 155 16.64 -45.62 6.51
N LYS A 156 16.69 -45.85 7.82
CA LYS A 156 15.81 -45.17 8.79
C LYS A 156 16.04 -43.68 8.83
N THR A 157 17.26 -43.16 8.64
CA THR A 157 17.51 -41.71 8.64
C THR A 157 16.76 -41.00 7.51
N ILE A 158 16.64 -41.62 6.33
CA ILE A 158 15.88 -41.07 5.22
C ILE A 158 14.38 -41.08 5.52
N LEU A 159 13.86 -42.19 6.04
CA LEU A 159 12.45 -42.29 6.38
C LEU A 159 12.05 -41.26 7.45
N ASP A 160 12.83 -41.16 8.52
CA ASP A 160 12.53 -40.25 9.62
C ASP A 160 12.66 -38.78 9.18
N GLN A 161 13.63 -38.47 8.30
CA GLN A 161 13.72 -37.14 7.66
C GLN A 161 12.48 -36.85 6.81
N ALA A 162 12.08 -37.74 5.91
CA ALA A 162 10.92 -37.54 5.05
C ALA A 162 9.63 -37.42 5.86
N ARG A 163 9.47 -38.13 6.95
CA ARG A 163 8.33 -38.00 7.88
C ARG A 163 8.31 -36.63 8.58
N SER A 164 9.47 -36.18 9.04
CA SER A 164 9.63 -34.86 9.64
C SER A 164 9.23 -33.75 8.65
N ASP A 165 9.78 -33.84 7.43
CA ASP A 165 9.49 -32.85 6.37
C ASP A 165 8.03 -32.87 5.99
N ARG A 166 7.41 -34.04 5.84
CA ARG A 166 5.96 -34.17 5.57
C ARG A 166 5.12 -33.52 6.67
N ALA A 167 5.44 -33.75 7.94
CA ALA A 167 4.71 -33.19 9.07
C ALA A 167 4.83 -31.66 9.08
N PHE A 168 6.02 -31.13 8.84
CA PHE A 168 6.29 -29.70 8.71
C PHE A 168 5.50 -29.08 7.56
N LEU A 169 5.63 -29.66 6.34
CA LEU A 169 4.97 -29.15 5.13
C LEU A 169 3.45 -29.25 5.20
N THR A 170 2.89 -30.25 5.88
CA THR A 170 1.45 -30.31 6.14
C THR A 170 0.99 -29.09 6.93
N THR A 171 1.77 -28.63 7.90
CA THR A 171 1.48 -27.41 8.66
C THR A 171 1.63 -26.16 7.79
N GLN A 172 2.71 -26.09 6.98
CA GLN A 172 2.95 -24.94 6.08
C GLN A 172 1.80 -24.76 5.07
N VAL A 173 1.37 -25.83 4.40
CA VAL A 173 0.23 -25.80 3.46
C VAL A 173 -1.04 -25.29 4.12
N ALA A 174 -1.30 -25.66 5.37
CA ALA A 174 -2.46 -25.16 6.11
C ALA A 174 -2.31 -23.65 6.46
N GLN A 175 -1.11 -23.22 6.83
CA GLN A 175 -0.81 -21.80 7.12
C GLN A 175 -0.88 -20.95 5.86
N ASP A 176 -0.37 -21.42 4.72
CA ASP A 176 -0.41 -20.72 3.44
C ASP A 176 -1.85 -20.52 2.97
N ARG A 177 -2.69 -21.56 3.14
CA ARG A 177 -4.12 -21.43 2.86
C ARG A 177 -4.75 -20.33 3.70
N ASN A 178 -4.48 -20.30 5.01
CA ASN A 178 -4.99 -19.27 5.90
C ASN A 178 -4.50 -17.87 5.49
N ALA A 179 -3.24 -17.74 5.07
CA ALA A 179 -2.67 -16.49 4.58
C ALA A 179 -3.34 -16.03 3.29
N LEU A 180 -3.57 -16.94 2.33
CA LEU A 180 -4.29 -16.65 1.09
C LEU A 180 -5.73 -16.21 1.35
N GLU A 181 -6.46 -16.92 2.23
CA GLU A 181 -7.83 -16.58 2.62
C GLU A 181 -7.91 -15.20 3.32
N LEU A 182 -6.91 -14.84 4.12
CA LEU A 182 -6.80 -13.52 4.73
C LEU A 182 -6.66 -12.41 3.66
N LEU A 183 -5.78 -12.60 2.68
CA LEU A 183 -5.55 -11.64 1.58
C LEU A 183 -6.78 -11.48 0.70
N VAL A 184 -7.43 -12.60 0.33
CA VAL A 184 -8.67 -12.61 -0.45
C VAL A 184 -9.83 -12.03 0.36
N GLY A 185 -9.86 -12.29 1.68
CA GLY A 185 -10.91 -11.84 2.61
C GLY A 185 -12.15 -12.72 2.60
N ALA A 186 -12.03 -13.93 2.05
CA ALA A 186 -13.09 -14.96 2.03
C ALA A 186 -12.45 -16.36 1.96
N PRO A 187 -13.14 -17.43 2.38
CA PRO A 187 -12.70 -18.79 2.17
C PRO A 187 -12.51 -19.08 0.68
N VAL A 188 -11.39 -19.71 0.32
CA VAL A 188 -11.08 -20.09 -1.06
C VAL A 188 -11.48 -21.55 -1.29
N PRO A 189 -12.35 -21.84 -2.28
CA PRO A 189 -12.73 -23.20 -2.61
C PRO A 189 -11.52 -24.05 -3.01
N ASP A 190 -11.51 -25.33 -2.65
CA ASP A 190 -10.41 -26.24 -2.98
C ASP A 190 -10.15 -26.36 -4.49
N ALA A 191 -11.19 -26.18 -5.31
CA ALA A 191 -11.09 -26.20 -6.76
C ALA A 191 -10.28 -25.02 -7.34
N ASP A 192 -10.20 -23.91 -6.61
CA ASP A 192 -9.47 -22.70 -7.03
C ASP A 192 -8.04 -22.68 -6.48
N LEU A 193 -7.67 -23.66 -5.64
CA LEU A 193 -6.33 -23.77 -5.09
C LEU A 193 -5.39 -24.50 -6.04
N PRO A 194 -4.10 -24.11 -6.14
CA PRO A 194 -3.15 -24.75 -7.02
C PRO A 194 -2.86 -26.20 -6.56
N ALA A 195 -2.82 -27.13 -7.49
CA ALA A 195 -2.45 -28.52 -7.16
C ALA A 195 -0.94 -28.65 -6.86
N SER A 196 -0.11 -27.97 -7.63
CA SER A 196 1.35 -27.96 -7.53
C SER A 196 1.92 -26.73 -8.23
N ILE A 197 3.24 -26.49 -8.09
CA ILE A 197 3.90 -25.37 -8.80
C ILE A 197 3.90 -25.58 -10.32
N GLU A 198 3.93 -26.82 -10.78
CA GLU A 198 3.83 -27.17 -12.20
C GLU A 198 2.46 -26.80 -12.79
N SER A 199 1.41 -26.84 -11.99
CA SER A 199 0.05 -26.47 -12.43
C SER A 199 -0.12 -24.98 -12.69
N VAL A 200 0.83 -24.16 -12.25
CA VAL A 200 0.83 -22.69 -12.43
C VAL A 200 1.60 -22.27 -13.68
N ASP A 201 2.38 -23.17 -14.27
CA ASP A 201 3.12 -22.90 -15.50
C ASP A 201 2.17 -22.47 -16.63
N GLY A 202 2.43 -21.29 -17.24
CA GLY A 202 1.61 -20.71 -18.31
C GLY A 202 0.39 -19.92 -17.86
N LEU A 203 0.02 -19.86 -16.57
CA LEU A 203 -1.04 -18.98 -16.08
C LEU A 203 -0.59 -17.50 -16.06
N LEU A 204 0.70 -17.27 -15.81
CA LEU A 204 1.29 -15.93 -15.82
C LEU A 204 1.76 -15.62 -17.25
N GLY A 205 1.14 -14.61 -17.87
CA GLY A 205 1.54 -14.12 -19.19
C GLY A 205 2.95 -13.55 -19.20
N GLU A 206 3.66 -13.74 -20.32
CA GLU A 206 4.95 -13.06 -20.49
C GLU A 206 4.74 -11.55 -20.71
N THR A 207 5.47 -10.73 -19.97
CA THR A 207 5.48 -9.28 -20.17
C THR A 207 6.06 -8.95 -21.56
N PRO A 208 5.39 -8.10 -22.37
CA PRO A 208 5.88 -7.76 -23.70
C PRO A 208 7.24 -7.07 -23.63
N ALA A 209 8.13 -7.43 -24.54
CA ALA A 209 9.44 -6.75 -24.68
C ALA A 209 9.28 -5.39 -25.37
N GLY A 210 10.20 -4.43 -25.08
CA GLY A 210 10.24 -3.14 -25.77
C GLY A 210 9.36 -2.05 -25.15
N LEU A 211 8.93 -2.21 -23.90
CA LEU A 211 8.24 -1.15 -23.17
C LEU A 211 9.17 0.06 -22.93
N ASP A 212 8.62 1.26 -23.13
CA ASP A 212 9.33 2.51 -22.89
C ASP A 212 9.58 2.71 -21.36
N SER A 213 10.78 3.06 -20.97
CA SER A 213 11.14 3.33 -19.57
C SER A 213 10.29 4.43 -18.91
N ARG A 214 9.62 5.28 -19.70
CA ARG A 214 8.66 6.27 -19.19
C ARG A 214 7.47 5.65 -18.44
N ILE A 215 7.20 4.35 -18.63
CA ILE A 215 6.18 3.63 -17.86
C ILE A 215 6.45 3.73 -16.35
N LEU A 216 7.72 3.75 -15.93
CA LEU A 216 8.11 3.83 -14.52
C LEU A 216 7.72 5.16 -13.87
N LEU A 217 7.66 6.25 -14.64
CA LEU A 217 7.19 7.55 -14.14
C LEU A 217 5.66 7.60 -13.97
N ARG A 218 4.94 6.64 -14.54
CA ARG A 218 3.48 6.51 -14.43
C ARG A 218 3.07 5.48 -13.37
N ARG A 219 4.03 4.85 -12.71
CA ARG A 219 3.75 3.92 -11.60
C ARG A 219 2.97 4.64 -10.51
N PRO A 220 1.98 3.98 -9.90
CA PRO A 220 1.12 4.61 -8.89
C PRO A 220 1.88 5.19 -7.69
N ASP A 221 2.94 4.53 -7.22
CA ASP A 221 3.79 4.99 -6.11
C ASP A 221 4.61 6.24 -6.48
N VAL A 222 5.14 6.31 -7.70
CA VAL A 222 5.85 7.48 -8.23
C VAL A 222 4.89 8.65 -8.42
N VAL A 223 3.70 8.40 -8.98
CA VAL A 223 2.64 9.40 -9.15
C VAL A 223 2.15 9.93 -7.79
N GLN A 224 2.02 9.06 -6.78
CA GLN A 224 1.71 9.48 -5.41
C GLN A 224 2.73 10.47 -4.86
N ALA A 225 4.03 10.14 -4.98
CA ALA A 225 5.11 11.02 -4.53
C ALA A 225 5.17 12.34 -5.31
N GLU A 226 4.85 12.33 -6.61
CA GLU A 226 4.75 13.53 -7.45
C GLU A 226 3.65 14.48 -6.96
N TYR A 227 2.45 13.96 -6.66
CA TYR A 227 1.36 14.78 -6.13
C TYR A 227 1.64 15.29 -4.72
N GLN A 228 2.32 14.50 -3.86
CA GLN A 228 2.79 14.99 -2.56
C GLN A 228 3.77 16.17 -2.72
N LEU A 229 4.68 16.10 -3.69
CA LEU A 229 5.59 17.21 -4.01
C LEU A 229 4.81 18.44 -4.50
N LYS A 230 3.80 18.27 -5.37
CA LYS A 230 2.94 19.36 -5.84
C LYS A 230 2.19 20.01 -4.66
N ALA A 231 1.62 19.21 -3.77
CA ALA A 231 0.93 19.69 -2.58
C ALA A 231 1.83 20.56 -1.69
N THR A 232 3.05 20.10 -1.40
CA THR A 232 4.01 20.89 -0.59
C THR A 232 4.48 22.15 -1.32
N ASN A 233 4.60 22.13 -2.64
CA ASN A 233 4.93 23.31 -3.42
C ASN A 233 3.78 24.35 -3.39
N ALA A 234 2.53 23.92 -3.43
CA ALA A 234 1.38 24.80 -3.25
C ALA A 234 1.35 25.43 -1.84
N GLN A 235 1.75 24.70 -0.80
CA GLN A 235 1.88 25.23 0.57
C GLN A 235 2.90 26.38 0.67
N ILE A 236 3.97 26.39 -0.16
CA ILE A 236 4.89 27.53 -0.25
C ILE A 236 4.15 28.77 -0.76
N GLY A 237 3.22 28.62 -1.71
CA GLY A 237 2.36 29.70 -2.18
C GLY A 237 1.55 30.33 -1.03
N ALA A 238 0.91 29.49 -0.22
CA ALA A 238 0.17 29.93 0.95
C ALA A 238 1.06 30.63 1.99
N ALA A 239 2.26 30.08 2.27
CA ALA A 239 3.21 30.68 3.20
C ALA A 239 3.77 32.02 2.70
N ARG A 240 3.92 32.22 1.40
CA ARG A 240 4.27 33.51 0.79
C ARG A 240 3.12 34.51 0.90
N ALA A 241 1.89 34.06 0.63
CA ALA A 241 0.70 34.90 0.73
C ALA A 241 0.49 35.45 2.16
N ALA A 242 0.92 34.73 3.19
CA ALA A 242 0.87 35.16 4.58
C ALA A 242 1.71 36.41 4.90
N PHE A 243 2.61 36.84 4.01
CA PHE A 243 3.36 38.10 4.17
C PHE A 243 2.56 39.34 3.75
N PHE A 244 1.45 39.15 3.04
CA PHE A 244 0.57 40.23 2.60
C PHE A 244 -0.56 40.47 3.59
N PRO A 245 -1.24 41.65 3.53
CA PRO A 245 -2.40 41.95 4.36
C PRO A 245 -3.52 40.91 4.17
N THR A 246 -4.18 40.53 5.23
CA THR A 246 -5.47 39.83 5.15
C THR A 246 -6.59 40.83 5.05
N ILE A 247 -7.49 40.65 4.05
CA ILE A 247 -8.65 41.50 3.84
C ILE A 247 -9.86 40.63 4.12
N SER A 248 -10.69 41.11 5.08
CA SER A 248 -11.92 40.39 5.45
C SER A 248 -13.15 41.29 5.23
N LEU A 249 -14.25 40.64 4.89
CA LEU A 249 -15.57 41.28 4.67
C LEU A 249 -16.56 40.69 5.69
N THR A 250 -17.39 41.55 6.24
CA THR A 250 -18.51 41.19 7.13
C THR A 250 -19.79 41.75 6.56
N ALA A 251 -20.83 40.92 6.44
CA ALA A 251 -22.18 41.36 6.06
C ALA A 251 -23.19 40.62 6.94
N LEU A 252 -23.90 41.36 7.76
CA LEU A 252 -24.92 40.83 8.67
C LEU A 252 -26.24 41.62 8.43
N ALA A 253 -27.34 40.90 8.49
CA ALA A 253 -28.69 41.49 8.53
C ALA A 253 -29.47 40.82 9.66
N GLY A 254 -30.28 41.56 10.38
CA GLY A 254 -30.94 40.94 11.53
C GLY A 254 -31.93 41.84 12.26
N LEU A 255 -32.22 41.48 13.48
CA LEU A 255 -33.08 42.16 14.41
C LEU A 255 -32.32 42.45 15.68
N ALA A 256 -32.45 43.62 16.29
CA ALA A 256 -31.89 43.98 17.58
C ALA A 256 -32.88 44.78 18.41
N SER A 257 -33.00 44.50 19.70
CA SER A 257 -33.91 45.18 20.60
C SER A 257 -33.45 45.11 22.04
N PRO A 258 -33.64 46.16 22.84
CA PRO A 258 -33.35 46.10 24.29
C PRO A 258 -34.36 45.23 25.09
N ALA A 259 -35.44 44.80 24.47
CA ALA A 259 -36.44 43.93 25.08
C ALA A 259 -36.78 42.77 24.16
N LEU A 260 -36.83 41.53 24.69
CA LEU A 260 -37.15 40.36 23.92
C LEU A 260 -38.50 40.45 23.17
N ALA A 261 -39.50 41.00 23.82
CA ALA A 261 -40.82 41.24 23.18
C ALA A 261 -40.78 42.21 22.00
N GLY A 262 -39.80 43.14 22.00
CA GLY A 262 -39.60 44.09 20.91
C GLY A 262 -38.80 43.55 19.73
N LEU A 263 -38.17 42.40 19.86
CA LEU A 263 -37.29 41.85 18.83
C LEU A 263 -38.01 41.64 17.50
N PHE A 264 -39.24 41.18 17.54
CA PHE A 264 -40.09 40.95 16.34
C PHE A 264 -41.04 42.09 16.01
N ALA A 265 -40.90 43.25 16.67
CA ALA A 265 -41.65 44.45 16.35
C ALA A 265 -41.00 45.18 15.17
N GLY A 266 -41.76 45.75 14.30
CA GLY A 266 -41.33 46.26 12.98
C GLY A 266 -40.24 47.36 12.93
N ALA A 267 -39.69 47.78 14.09
CA ALA A 267 -38.61 48.78 14.21
C ALA A 267 -37.28 48.21 14.64
N SER A 268 -37.12 46.85 14.69
CA SER A 268 -35.93 46.16 15.19
C SER A 268 -34.92 45.79 14.11
N ASN A 269 -35.17 46.11 12.83
CA ASN A 269 -34.30 45.74 11.72
C ASN A 269 -32.93 46.42 11.82
N THR A 270 -31.88 45.63 11.67
CA THR A 270 -30.49 46.08 11.66
C THR A 270 -29.73 45.45 10.51
N TRP A 271 -28.76 46.13 9.98
CA TRP A 271 -27.80 45.60 9.04
C TRP A 271 -26.43 46.18 9.28
N GLN A 272 -25.39 45.38 8.97
CA GLN A 272 -24.02 45.80 9.07
C GLN A 272 -23.24 45.30 7.85
N LEU A 273 -22.51 46.20 7.19
CA LEU A 273 -21.56 45.90 6.14
C LEU A 273 -20.23 46.54 6.53
N GLY A 274 -19.18 45.75 6.59
CA GLY A 274 -17.85 46.22 7.00
C GLY A 274 -16.74 45.47 6.29
N GLY A 275 -15.62 46.13 6.06
CA GLY A 275 -14.37 45.55 5.60
C GLY A 275 -13.26 45.83 6.60
N ALA A 276 -12.39 44.88 6.83
CA ALA A 276 -11.20 45.03 7.68
C ALA A 276 -9.94 44.59 6.91
N VAL A 277 -8.85 45.34 7.12
CA VAL A 277 -7.51 45.00 6.61
C VAL A 277 -6.60 44.85 7.80
N ALA A 278 -5.92 43.68 7.90
CA ALA A 278 -4.97 43.41 8.96
C ALA A 278 -3.61 43.04 8.38
N GLN A 279 -2.58 43.81 8.75
CA GLN A 279 -1.20 43.57 8.37
C GLN A 279 -0.33 43.53 9.64
N PRO A 280 0.15 42.37 10.10
CA PRO A 280 1.12 42.30 11.17
C PRO A 280 2.44 42.94 10.74
N LEU A 281 2.90 43.99 11.47
CA LEU A 281 4.16 44.67 11.19
C LEU A 281 5.34 43.99 11.85
N PHE A 282 5.10 43.32 13.00
CA PHE A 282 6.10 42.58 13.74
C PHE A 282 5.47 41.27 14.27
N ASP A 283 6.09 40.14 13.99
CA ASP A 283 5.63 38.80 14.40
C ASP A 283 6.74 37.92 15.01
N GLY A 284 7.85 38.53 15.41
CA GLY A 284 8.99 37.79 15.99
C GLY A 284 9.63 36.77 15.02
N GLY A 285 9.38 36.88 13.71
CA GLY A 285 9.93 35.96 12.68
C GLY A 285 9.03 34.77 12.36
N ALA A 286 7.79 34.71 12.88
CA ALA A 286 6.89 33.57 12.70
C ALA A 286 6.62 33.28 11.20
N ARG A 287 6.34 34.29 10.36
CA ARG A 287 6.12 34.12 8.93
C ARG A 287 7.36 33.69 8.16
N ALA A 288 8.53 34.24 8.53
CA ALA A 288 9.80 33.83 7.95
C ALA A 288 10.13 32.36 8.28
N GLY A 289 9.91 31.94 9.54
CA GLY A 289 10.00 30.55 9.97
C GLY A 289 9.02 29.64 9.26
N GLY A 290 7.74 30.08 9.12
CA GLY A 290 6.72 29.34 8.40
C GLY A 290 7.08 29.11 6.90
N LEU A 291 7.58 30.14 6.21
CA LEU A 291 8.06 29.98 4.84
C LEU A 291 9.29 29.09 4.73
N ALA A 292 10.25 29.20 5.68
CA ALA A 292 11.39 28.31 5.73
C ALA A 292 10.98 26.85 5.95
N GLY A 293 10.02 26.62 6.87
CA GLY A 293 9.43 25.30 7.10
C GLY A 293 8.76 24.72 5.86
N ALA A 294 7.92 25.50 5.16
CA ALA A 294 7.28 25.09 3.91
C ALA A 294 8.29 24.72 2.80
N LYS A 295 9.39 25.49 2.68
CA LYS A 295 10.50 25.15 1.78
C LYS A 295 11.21 23.86 2.19
N GLY A 296 11.42 23.64 3.47
CA GLY A 296 11.96 22.39 4.02
C GLY A 296 11.09 21.19 3.68
N GLN A 297 9.76 21.31 3.87
CA GLN A 297 8.80 20.25 3.51
C GLN A 297 8.84 19.93 2.01
N ARG A 298 8.92 20.94 1.15
CA ARG A 298 9.06 20.72 -0.30
C ARG A 298 10.37 20.02 -0.65
N ASN A 299 11.49 20.37 0.00
CA ASN A 299 12.77 19.69 -0.24
C ASN A 299 12.72 18.22 0.21
N LEU A 300 12.06 17.92 1.33
CA LEU A 300 11.80 16.56 1.78
C LEU A 300 10.98 15.78 0.74
N ALA A 301 9.84 16.34 0.29
CA ALA A 301 9.00 15.70 -0.71
C ALA A 301 9.72 15.50 -2.06
N LEU A 302 10.61 16.43 -2.45
CA LEU A 302 11.44 16.26 -3.64
C LEU A 302 12.41 15.08 -3.51
N ALA A 303 13.06 14.95 -2.36
CA ALA A 303 13.95 13.82 -2.10
C ALA A 303 13.19 12.48 -2.10
N GLN A 304 11.99 12.45 -1.52
CA GLN A 304 11.11 11.27 -1.53
C GLN A 304 10.65 10.90 -2.95
N TYR A 305 10.29 11.88 -3.78
CA TYR A 305 9.96 11.66 -5.19
C TYR A 305 11.14 11.08 -5.97
N GLN A 306 12.35 11.65 -5.79
CA GLN A 306 13.57 11.12 -6.41
C GLN A 306 13.87 9.70 -5.94
N GLN A 307 13.69 9.42 -4.66
CA GLN A 307 13.86 8.08 -4.09
C GLN A 307 12.86 7.08 -4.70
N ALA A 308 11.58 7.44 -4.84
CA ALA A 308 10.58 6.59 -5.47
C ALA A 308 10.96 6.21 -6.91
N ILE A 309 11.46 7.18 -7.70
CA ILE A 309 11.96 6.91 -9.05
C ILE A 309 13.14 5.93 -9.02
N GLN A 310 14.14 6.17 -8.15
CA GLN A 310 15.31 5.30 -8.05
C GLN A 310 14.94 3.87 -7.65
N ILE A 311 14.00 3.72 -6.71
CA ILE A 311 13.47 2.42 -6.29
C ILE A 311 12.78 1.73 -7.48
N ALA A 312 11.93 2.45 -8.23
CA ALA A 312 11.25 1.90 -9.39
C ALA A 312 12.23 1.37 -10.46
N PHE A 313 13.27 2.14 -10.77
CA PHE A 313 14.31 1.70 -11.72
C PHE A 313 15.10 0.49 -11.22
N ARG A 314 15.47 0.47 -9.91
CA ARG A 314 16.17 -0.66 -9.31
C ARG A 314 15.35 -1.93 -9.37
N GLU A 315 14.07 -1.88 -8.97
CA GLU A 315 13.19 -3.05 -8.94
C GLU A 315 13.01 -3.68 -10.33
N VAL A 316 12.85 -2.87 -11.37
CA VAL A 316 12.78 -3.39 -12.74
C VAL A 316 14.13 -3.97 -13.18
N ALA A 317 15.25 -3.32 -12.85
CA ALA A 317 16.58 -3.83 -13.19
C ALA A 317 16.85 -5.18 -12.51
N ASP A 318 16.49 -5.33 -11.23
CA ASP A 318 16.63 -6.57 -10.47
C ASP A 318 15.75 -7.69 -11.08
N ALA A 319 14.50 -7.39 -11.41
CA ALA A 319 13.59 -8.35 -12.01
C ALA A 319 14.05 -8.79 -13.42
N LEU A 320 14.58 -7.87 -14.23
CA LEU A 320 15.14 -8.19 -15.55
C LEU A 320 16.45 -8.99 -15.45
N ALA A 321 17.32 -8.67 -14.49
CA ALA A 321 18.55 -9.45 -14.25
C ALA A 321 18.21 -10.90 -13.90
N ARG A 322 17.21 -11.11 -13.02
CA ARG A 322 16.75 -12.47 -12.70
C ARG A 322 16.14 -13.19 -13.90
N ARG A 323 15.31 -12.47 -14.70
CA ARG A 323 14.71 -13.05 -15.92
C ARG A 323 15.75 -13.51 -16.92
N GLY A 324 16.91 -12.81 -17.03
CA GLY A 324 17.99 -13.17 -17.96
C GLY A 324 18.63 -14.52 -17.66
N THR A 325 18.58 -15.00 -16.43
CA THR A 325 19.28 -16.22 -16.00
C THR A 325 18.37 -17.37 -15.56
N ILE A 326 17.11 -17.08 -15.21
CA ILE A 326 16.22 -18.07 -14.60
C ILE A 326 15.87 -19.20 -15.56
N LYS A 327 15.79 -18.96 -16.87
CA LYS A 327 15.50 -20.00 -17.88
C LYS A 327 16.63 -21.02 -17.97
N ASP A 328 17.87 -20.57 -17.97
CA ASP A 328 19.05 -21.44 -18.02
C ASP A 328 19.19 -22.23 -16.73
N GLN A 329 18.93 -21.59 -15.59
CA GLN A 329 18.90 -22.28 -14.30
C GLN A 329 17.82 -23.37 -14.27
N LEU A 330 16.59 -23.06 -14.72
CA LEU A 330 15.50 -24.04 -14.75
C LEU A 330 15.81 -25.22 -15.66
N ALA A 331 16.40 -24.99 -16.81
CA ALA A 331 16.84 -26.06 -17.70
C ALA A 331 17.87 -26.97 -17.00
N SER A 332 18.89 -26.37 -16.37
CA SER A 332 19.94 -27.13 -15.66
C SER A 332 19.38 -27.92 -14.47
N ASP A 333 18.46 -27.35 -13.68
CA ASP A 333 17.85 -28.03 -12.54
C ASP A 333 16.87 -29.15 -13.00
N THR A 334 16.26 -28.99 -14.17
CA THR A 334 15.43 -30.05 -14.79
C THR A 334 16.31 -31.24 -15.24
N ASP A 335 17.44 -30.95 -15.90
CA ASP A 335 18.40 -31.96 -16.31
C ASP A 335 19.00 -32.68 -15.09
N LEU A 336 19.31 -31.92 -14.01
CA LEU A 336 19.80 -32.46 -12.74
C LEU A 336 18.78 -33.42 -12.12
N GLU A 337 17.50 -33.05 -12.04
CA GLU A 337 16.44 -33.93 -11.49
C GLU A 337 16.30 -35.20 -12.32
N SER A 338 16.32 -35.09 -13.66
CA SER A 338 16.25 -36.21 -14.57
C SER A 338 17.42 -37.17 -14.37
N ALA A 339 18.65 -36.66 -14.36
CA ALA A 339 19.87 -37.48 -14.12
C ALA A 339 19.91 -38.11 -12.73
N ALA A 340 19.43 -37.38 -11.71
CA ALA A 340 19.34 -37.92 -10.35
C ALA A 340 18.27 -39.02 -10.24
N THR A 341 17.15 -38.86 -10.98
CA THR A 341 16.11 -39.91 -11.06
C THR A 341 16.63 -41.17 -11.72
N ASP A 342 17.33 -41.05 -12.84
CA ASP A 342 17.95 -42.21 -13.50
C ASP A 342 19.00 -42.88 -12.65
N SER A 343 19.87 -42.10 -12.01
CA SER A 343 20.89 -42.61 -11.07
C SER A 343 20.25 -43.38 -9.91
N PHE A 344 19.22 -42.82 -9.29
CA PHE A 344 18.54 -43.52 -8.19
C PHE A 344 17.88 -44.82 -8.65
N ASN A 345 17.21 -44.84 -9.79
CA ASN A 345 16.56 -46.02 -10.31
C ASN A 345 17.57 -47.13 -10.61
N LEU A 346 18.71 -46.79 -11.20
CA LEU A 346 19.78 -47.75 -11.50
C LEU A 346 20.42 -48.27 -10.22
N GLU A 347 20.83 -47.42 -9.30
CA GLU A 347 21.49 -47.83 -8.04
C GLU A 347 20.54 -48.63 -7.14
N TRP A 348 19.24 -48.27 -7.10
CA TRP A 348 18.22 -49.03 -6.40
C TRP A 348 18.04 -50.44 -6.98
N ALA A 349 17.99 -50.57 -8.33
CA ALA A 349 17.86 -51.85 -9.00
C ALA A 349 19.10 -52.74 -8.69
N ARG A 350 20.32 -52.19 -8.75
CA ARG A 350 21.56 -52.92 -8.46
C ARG A 350 21.64 -53.37 -6.99
N TYR A 351 21.23 -52.53 -6.05
CA TYR A 351 21.13 -52.89 -4.64
C TYR A 351 20.12 -54.02 -4.42
N ARG A 352 18.94 -53.93 -5.03
CA ARG A 352 17.88 -54.94 -4.90
C ARG A 352 18.33 -56.32 -5.42
N GLU A 353 19.11 -56.36 -6.50
CA GLU A 353 19.68 -57.60 -7.08
C GLU A 353 20.95 -58.02 -6.37
N GLY A 354 21.38 -57.33 -5.32
CA GLY A 354 22.57 -57.70 -4.51
C GLY A 354 23.92 -57.43 -5.21
N ILE A 355 23.93 -56.59 -6.26
CA ILE A 355 25.13 -56.25 -7.05
C ILE A 355 25.98 -55.22 -6.32
N ASP A 356 25.34 -54.16 -5.77
CA ASP A 356 26.01 -53.04 -5.13
C ASP A 356 25.60 -52.88 -3.65
N PRO A 357 26.47 -52.27 -2.82
CA PRO A 357 26.15 -51.96 -1.44
C PRO A 357 25.07 -50.86 -1.36
N TYR A 358 24.29 -50.88 -0.25
CA TYR A 358 23.23 -49.93 0.02
C TYR A 358 23.69 -48.46 -0.05
N LEU A 359 24.95 -48.18 0.28
CA LEU A 359 25.51 -46.82 0.31
C LEU A 359 25.31 -46.07 -1.00
N ASN A 360 25.44 -46.72 -2.16
CA ASN A 360 25.26 -46.07 -3.47
C ASN A 360 23.80 -45.66 -3.66
N SER A 361 22.86 -46.55 -3.37
CA SER A 361 21.43 -46.28 -3.46
C SER A 361 21.00 -45.14 -2.47
N LEU A 362 21.59 -45.11 -1.26
CA LEU A 362 21.37 -44.07 -0.26
C LEU A 362 21.82 -42.69 -0.78
N ILE A 363 23.04 -42.61 -1.34
CA ILE A 363 23.57 -41.36 -1.91
C ILE A 363 22.68 -40.86 -3.06
N ALA A 364 22.32 -41.77 -3.99
CA ALA A 364 21.47 -41.44 -5.13
C ALA A 364 20.07 -40.98 -4.67
N GLN A 365 19.48 -41.62 -3.66
CA GLN A 365 18.18 -41.18 -3.10
C GLN A 365 18.23 -39.81 -2.48
N ARG A 366 19.29 -39.47 -1.75
CA ARG A 366 19.48 -38.12 -1.16
C ARG A 366 19.69 -37.09 -2.24
N THR A 367 20.46 -37.41 -3.29
CA THR A 367 20.68 -36.51 -4.43
C THR A 367 19.38 -36.22 -5.15
N LEU A 368 18.56 -37.24 -5.43
CA LEU A 368 17.26 -37.10 -6.05
C LEU A 368 16.30 -36.22 -5.21
N TYR A 369 16.24 -36.47 -3.89
CA TYR A 369 15.40 -35.67 -2.98
C TYR A 369 15.77 -34.20 -3.02
N THR A 370 17.07 -33.89 -2.95
CA THR A 370 17.57 -32.51 -3.04
C THR A 370 17.32 -31.88 -4.41
N ALA A 371 17.55 -32.64 -5.50
CA ALA A 371 17.34 -32.17 -6.85
C ALA A 371 15.86 -31.78 -7.11
N ARG A 372 14.91 -32.57 -6.62
CA ARG A 372 13.47 -32.27 -6.71
C ARG A 372 13.09 -31.02 -5.93
N GLN A 373 13.62 -30.85 -4.70
CA GLN A 373 13.40 -29.64 -3.91
C GLN A 373 13.98 -28.40 -4.60
N THR A 374 15.19 -28.50 -5.17
CA THR A 374 15.84 -27.41 -5.91
C THR A 374 15.02 -27.02 -7.13
N LEU A 375 14.56 -28.01 -7.92
CA LEU A 375 13.71 -27.73 -9.08
C LEU A 375 12.39 -27.02 -8.71
N ALA A 376 11.72 -27.46 -7.65
CA ALA A 376 10.52 -26.79 -7.14
C ALA A 376 10.81 -25.32 -6.72
N ALA A 377 11.93 -25.08 -6.03
CA ALA A 377 12.36 -23.73 -5.65
C ALA A 377 12.70 -22.85 -6.86
N THR A 378 13.30 -23.40 -7.91
CA THR A 378 13.63 -22.67 -9.14
C THR A 378 12.37 -22.33 -9.94
N ARG A 379 11.38 -23.23 -10.02
CA ARG A 379 10.06 -22.93 -10.62
C ARG A 379 9.33 -21.82 -9.84
N PHE A 380 9.34 -21.89 -8.51
CA PHE A 380 8.82 -20.82 -7.67
C PHE A 380 9.49 -19.47 -7.97
N ALA A 381 10.84 -19.45 -8.03
CA ALA A 381 11.57 -18.23 -8.35
C ALA A 381 11.29 -17.70 -9.77
N GLN A 382 10.98 -18.56 -10.73
CA GLN A 382 10.55 -18.15 -12.06
C GLN A 382 9.16 -17.50 -12.03
N ALA A 383 8.21 -18.12 -11.35
CA ALA A 383 6.84 -17.62 -11.27
C ALA A 383 6.79 -16.29 -10.49
N THR A 384 7.47 -16.18 -9.35
CA THR A 384 7.55 -14.93 -8.58
C THR A 384 8.28 -13.81 -9.33
N ASN A 385 9.25 -14.13 -10.19
CA ASN A 385 9.87 -13.13 -11.07
C ASN A 385 8.89 -12.53 -12.08
N LEU A 386 7.96 -13.35 -12.63
CA LEU A 386 6.90 -12.83 -13.52
C LEU A 386 5.93 -11.91 -12.78
N THR A 387 5.53 -12.28 -11.56
CA THR A 387 4.70 -11.44 -10.68
C THR A 387 5.42 -10.11 -10.34
N ALA A 388 6.71 -10.19 -10.00
CA ALA A 388 7.53 -9.01 -9.70
C ALA A 388 7.63 -8.08 -10.93
N LEU A 389 7.85 -8.61 -12.13
CA LEU A 389 7.85 -7.81 -13.38
C LEU A 389 6.52 -7.12 -13.62
N TYR A 390 5.42 -7.83 -13.43
CA TYR A 390 4.09 -7.25 -13.57
C TYR A 390 3.88 -6.08 -12.59
N GLN A 391 4.24 -6.25 -11.32
CA GLN A 391 4.12 -5.21 -10.29
C GLN A 391 5.03 -4.01 -10.57
N THR A 392 6.31 -4.26 -10.89
CA THR A 392 7.31 -3.20 -11.09
C THR A 392 7.03 -2.35 -12.32
N LEU A 393 6.29 -2.89 -13.29
CA LEU A 393 5.83 -2.16 -14.48
C LEU A 393 4.49 -1.44 -14.28
N GLY A 394 3.85 -1.58 -13.11
CA GLY A 394 2.64 -0.85 -12.76
C GLY A 394 1.32 -1.53 -13.10
N GLY A 395 1.36 -2.83 -13.46
CA GLY A 395 0.18 -3.66 -13.73
C GLY A 395 -0.40 -3.53 -15.14
N ASP A 396 -1.46 -4.28 -15.42
CA ASP A 396 -2.06 -4.42 -16.77
C ASP A 396 -2.37 -3.10 -17.48
N GLN A 397 -2.99 -2.17 -16.77
CA GLN A 397 -3.41 -0.89 -17.36
C GLN A 397 -2.23 -0.09 -17.94
N LEU A 398 -1.11 -0.04 -17.23
CA LEU A 398 0.07 0.66 -17.71
C LEU A 398 0.80 -0.14 -18.81
N ILE A 399 0.83 -1.45 -18.70
CA ILE A 399 1.47 -2.33 -19.67
C ILE A 399 0.70 -2.27 -20.99
N ASP A 400 -0.62 -2.35 -20.99
CA ASP A 400 -1.45 -2.30 -22.17
C ASP A 400 -1.41 -0.92 -22.86
N ASP A 401 -1.44 0.16 -22.08
CA ASP A 401 -1.38 1.54 -22.59
C ASP A 401 -0.02 1.88 -23.24
N MET A 402 1.07 1.22 -22.84
CA MET A 402 2.44 1.51 -23.28
C MET A 402 3.03 0.44 -24.17
N ALA A 403 2.33 -0.68 -24.37
CA ALA A 403 2.79 -1.75 -25.24
C ALA A 403 2.86 -1.24 -26.71
N PRO A 404 3.89 -1.63 -27.48
CA PRO A 404 3.92 -1.31 -28.89
C PRO A 404 2.69 -1.92 -29.59
N PRO A 405 2.12 -1.26 -30.63
CA PRO A 405 0.95 -1.77 -31.32
C PRO A 405 1.23 -3.17 -31.84
N LYS A 406 0.34 -4.13 -31.52
CA LYS A 406 0.46 -5.51 -32.02
C LYS A 406 0.57 -5.46 -33.55
N PRO A 407 1.55 -6.16 -34.15
CA PRO A 407 1.67 -6.21 -35.59
C PRO A 407 0.32 -6.66 -36.16
N ALA A 408 -0.21 -5.88 -37.13
CA ALA A 408 -1.48 -6.18 -37.77
C ALA A 408 -1.39 -7.61 -38.30
N LYS A 409 -2.29 -8.51 -37.85
CA LYS A 409 -2.42 -9.85 -38.46
C LYS A 409 -2.65 -9.61 -39.93
N GLY A 410 -1.65 -9.97 -40.76
CA GLY A 410 -1.78 -9.92 -42.20
C GLY A 410 -3.05 -10.67 -42.58
N ARG A 411 -3.96 -9.97 -43.26
CA ARG A 411 -5.08 -10.61 -43.95
C ARG A 411 -4.45 -11.45 -45.05
N GLY A 412 -4.32 -12.73 -44.80
CA GLY A 412 -4.07 -13.72 -45.82
C GLY A 412 -5.41 -14.21 -46.41
#